data_51a2be2b726f2391c066a2aaeadb5852
#
_entry.id   51a2be2b726f2391c066a2aaeadb5852
#
_cell.length_a   1.000
_cell.length_b   1.000
_cell.length_c   1.000
_cell.angle_alpha   90.00
_cell.angle_beta   90.00
_cell.angle_gamma   90.00
#
_symmetry.space_group_name_H-M   'P 1'
#
loop_
_entity.id
_entity.type
_entity.pdbx_description
1 polymer ?
#
loop_
_entity_poly.entity_id
_entity_poly.type
_entity_poly.pdbx_seq_one_letter_code
_entity_poly.pdbx_strand_id
1 'polypeptide(L)'
;MRSLLLAGGRSSRMGIDKAMIEIGGHSMISRVVRALTLAELEPIRIAVANPEDIEKYGSEVGPDAEVEWVLDARTHAGPIDAIEEALLDSGCGEIIQLAAVDYPWVTEGLFISLQNGLNDDNALIMPHDGEMSHPLLALIRSEEVLGMLHSDRRPLRVQFSEARHSILIEEPEILRNVNSPEDLE
;
A
#
# COMPACT_ATOMS: atom_id res chain seq x y z
N MET A 1 -2.38 -8.81 10.94
CA MET A 1 -2.03 -7.78 9.95
C MET A 1 -2.99 -6.60 10.09
N ARG A 2 -2.47 -5.37 10.18
CA ARG A 2 -3.25 -4.11 10.17
C ARG A 2 -2.98 -3.28 8.92
N SER A 3 -1.82 -3.47 8.29
CA SER A 3 -1.52 -2.87 7.00
C SER A 3 -0.85 -3.85 6.04
N LEU A 4 -1.04 -3.63 4.75
CA LEU A 4 -0.40 -4.35 3.66
C LEU A 4 0.40 -3.36 2.82
N LEU A 5 1.72 -3.49 2.83
CA LEU A 5 2.63 -2.71 2.00
C LEU A 5 3.05 -3.53 0.78
N LEU A 6 2.70 -3.06 -0.40
CA LEU A 6 3.13 -3.65 -1.67
C LEU A 6 4.51 -3.11 -2.03
N ALA A 7 5.54 -3.93 -1.83
CA ALA A 7 6.93 -3.62 -2.18
C ALA A 7 7.39 -4.33 -3.45
N GLY A 8 6.58 -5.26 -3.98
CA GLY A 8 6.80 -5.95 -5.23
C GLY A 8 6.28 -5.16 -6.43
N GLY A 9 7.02 -5.15 -7.54
CA GLY A 9 6.60 -4.54 -8.80
C GLY A 9 7.66 -4.70 -9.88
N ARG A 10 7.24 -4.61 -11.16
CA ARG A 10 8.20 -4.59 -12.28
C ARG A 10 8.98 -3.27 -12.29
N SER A 11 10.05 -3.17 -11.49
CA SER A 11 11.06 -2.10 -11.62
C SER A 11 11.85 -2.18 -12.95
N SER A 12 11.43 -3.09 -13.86
CA SER A 12 12.10 -3.38 -15.13
C SER A 12 12.24 -2.16 -16.06
N ARG A 13 11.42 -1.13 -15.88
CA ARG A 13 11.50 0.09 -16.69
C ARG A 13 12.58 1.06 -16.21
N MET A 14 12.89 1.04 -14.91
CA MET A 14 13.86 1.95 -14.30
C MET A 14 15.26 1.34 -14.20
N GLY A 15 15.41 0.00 -14.33
CA GLY A 15 16.69 -0.68 -14.10
C GLY A 15 17.22 -0.57 -12.66
N ILE A 16 16.45 0.07 -11.77
CA ILE A 16 16.76 0.34 -10.37
C ILE A 16 15.57 -0.15 -9.52
N ASP A 17 15.87 -0.74 -8.39
CA ASP A 17 14.85 -1.14 -7.41
C ASP A 17 14.26 0.09 -6.73
N LYS A 18 12.99 0.37 -7.04
CA LYS A 18 12.30 1.56 -6.51
C LYS A 18 12.27 1.62 -5.00
N ALA A 19 12.06 0.49 -4.32
CA ALA A 19 12.00 0.45 -2.86
C ALA A 19 13.27 1.00 -2.19
N MET A 20 14.41 0.89 -2.88
CA MET A 20 15.73 1.31 -2.41
C MET A 20 16.14 2.71 -2.86
N ILE A 21 15.33 3.40 -3.66
CA ILE A 21 15.61 4.79 -4.04
C ILE A 21 15.58 5.68 -2.79
N GLU A 22 16.64 6.46 -2.61
CA GLU A 22 16.75 7.39 -1.48
C GLU A 22 16.14 8.75 -1.80
N ILE A 23 15.29 9.23 -0.89
CA ILE A 23 14.71 10.57 -0.91
C ILE A 23 15.00 11.23 0.45
N GLY A 24 15.85 12.25 0.44
CA GLY A 24 16.21 12.94 1.68
C GLY A 24 16.96 12.05 2.69
N GLY A 25 17.76 11.09 2.21
CA GLY A 25 18.57 10.19 3.04
C GLY A 25 17.81 8.99 3.61
N HIS A 26 16.61 8.71 3.12
CA HIS A 26 15.79 7.54 3.50
C HIS A 26 15.29 6.84 2.24
N SER A 27 15.35 5.50 2.21
CA SER A 27 14.78 4.72 1.11
C SER A 27 13.26 4.86 1.05
N MET A 28 12.67 4.70 -0.14
CA MET A 28 11.22 4.81 -0.31
C MET A 28 10.47 3.84 0.60
N ILE A 29 10.95 2.60 0.75
CA ILE A 29 10.33 1.63 1.65
C ILE A 29 10.40 2.09 3.12
N SER A 30 11.54 2.59 3.58
CA SER A 30 11.73 3.10 4.94
C SER A 30 10.76 4.25 5.25
N ARG A 31 10.54 5.15 4.29
CA ARG A 31 9.61 6.27 4.45
C ARG A 31 8.16 5.81 4.65
N VAL A 32 7.70 4.86 3.81
CA VAL A 32 6.32 4.35 3.90
C VAL A 32 6.13 3.53 5.17
N VAL A 33 7.07 2.65 5.52
CA VAL A 33 7.02 1.88 6.77
C VAL A 33 6.95 2.81 7.97
N ARG A 34 7.80 3.85 8.02
CA ARG A 34 7.79 4.82 9.11
C ARG A 34 6.42 5.53 9.25
N ALA A 35 5.80 5.92 8.14
CA ALA A 35 4.48 6.57 8.18
C ALA A 35 3.40 5.63 8.72
N LEU A 36 3.44 4.33 8.35
CA LEU A 36 2.52 3.30 8.87
C LEU A 36 2.73 3.04 10.37
N THR A 37 4.00 2.91 10.81
CA THR A 37 4.35 2.73 12.24
C THR A 37 3.87 3.90 13.08
N LEU A 38 4.13 5.15 12.66
CA LEU A 38 3.69 6.35 13.38
C LEU A 38 2.15 6.49 13.43
N ALA A 39 1.44 5.92 12.45
CA ALA A 39 -0.03 5.85 12.44
C ALA A 39 -0.59 4.65 13.21
N GLU A 40 0.24 3.88 13.93
CA GLU A 40 -0.12 2.70 14.72
C GLU A 40 -0.82 1.60 13.87
N LEU A 41 -0.36 1.39 12.63
CA LEU A 41 -0.91 0.43 11.67
C LEU A 41 -0.10 -0.88 11.59
N GLU A 42 0.56 -1.25 12.66
CA GLU A 42 1.29 -2.53 12.81
C GLU A 42 0.40 -3.66 13.34
N PRO A 43 0.70 -4.93 13.04
CA PRO A 43 1.81 -5.41 12.21
C PRO A 43 1.67 -5.04 10.73
N ILE A 44 2.78 -4.65 10.10
CA ILE A 44 2.87 -4.33 8.68
C ILE A 44 3.24 -5.58 7.90
N ARG A 45 2.36 -6.08 7.04
CA ARG A 45 2.72 -7.14 6.10
C ARG A 45 3.32 -6.53 4.85
N ILE A 46 4.56 -6.91 4.52
CA ILE A 46 5.27 -6.44 3.33
C ILE A 46 5.33 -7.58 2.31
N ALA A 47 4.63 -7.39 1.20
CA ALA A 47 4.63 -8.31 0.07
C ALA A 47 5.79 -7.99 -0.88
N VAL A 48 6.67 -8.99 -1.11
CA VAL A 48 7.85 -8.88 -1.97
C VAL A 48 7.84 -9.95 -3.06
N ALA A 49 8.47 -9.62 -4.20
CA ALA A 49 8.47 -10.52 -5.35
C ALA A 49 9.53 -11.62 -5.25
N ASN A 50 10.66 -11.38 -4.54
CA ASN A 50 11.78 -12.32 -4.44
C ASN A 50 12.26 -12.48 -3.01
N PRO A 51 12.78 -13.69 -2.63
CA PRO A 51 13.31 -13.92 -1.28
C PRO A 51 14.47 -13.00 -0.90
N GLU A 52 15.31 -12.63 -1.85
CA GLU A 52 16.46 -11.73 -1.67
C GLU A 52 16.05 -10.29 -1.32
N ASP A 53 14.84 -9.87 -1.67
CA ASP A 53 14.29 -8.57 -1.32
C ASP A 53 14.04 -8.47 0.20
N ILE A 54 13.76 -9.59 0.89
CA ILE A 54 13.54 -9.61 2.34
C ILE A 54 14.78 -9.13 3.10
N GLU A 55 15.95 -9.67 2.79
CA GLU A 55 17.21 -9.27 3.44
C GLU A 55 17.56 -7.83 3.08
N LYS A 56 17.43 -7.48 1.81
CA LYS A 56 17.74 -6.15 1.26
C LYS A 56 16.86 -5.06 1.88
N TYR A 57 15.55 -5.25 1.88
CA TYR A 57 14.62 -4.26 2.44
C TYR A 57 14.61 -4.28 3.96
N GLY A 58 14.88 -5.44 4.58
CA GLY A 58 14.98 -5.58 6.03
C GLY A 58 16.07 -4.69 6.64
N SER A 59 17.14 -4.41 5.89
CA SER A 59 18.18 -3.48 6.35
C SER A 59 17.73 -2.01 6.38
N GLU A 60 16.71 -1.65 5.60
CA GLU A 60 16.16 -0.29 5.50
C GLU A 60 15.01 -0.03 6.48
N VAL A 61 14.29 -1.10 6.83
CA VAL A 61 13.22 -1.05 7.81
C VAL A 61 13.82 -1.05 9.21
N GLY A 62 13.53 -0.02 9.99
CA GLY A 62 14.06 0.09 11.36
C GLY A 62 13.67 -1.07 12.26
N PRO A 63 14.47 -1.39 13.28
CA PRO A 63 14.22 -2.52 14.19
C PRO A 63 12.98 -2.34 15.06
N ASP A 64 12.44 -1.14 15.14
CA ASP A 64 11.27 -0.80 15.95
C ASP A 64 9.94 -1.10 15.23
N ALA A 65 9.95 -1.37 13.92
CA ALA A 65 8.76 -1.68 13.17
C ALA A 65 8.40 -3.17 13.26
N GLU A 66 7.16 -3.48 13.61
CA GLU A 66 6.63 -4.85 13.61
C GLU A 66 6.23 -5.26 12.18
N VAL A 67 7.10 -6.02 11.51
CA VAL A 67 6.97 -6.38 10.10
C VAL A 67 6.84 -7.88 9.89
N GLU A 68 5.89 -8.29 9.05
CA GLU A 68 5.74 -9.64 8.50
C GLU A 68 6.11 -9.64 7.02
N TRP A 69 7.13 -10.43 6.63
CA TRP A 69 7.52 -10.56 5.23
C TRP A 69 6.78 -11.71 4.56
N VAL A 70 6.18 -11.45 3.39
CA VAL A 70 5.53 -12.49 2.57
C VAL A 70 6.03 -12.42 1.14
N LEU A 71 6.18 -13.60 0.54
CA LEU A 71 6.49 -13.70 -0.89
C LEU A 71 5.18 -13.76 -1.67
N ASP A 72 5.09 -12.97 -2.75
CA ASP A 72 3.99 -13.08 -3.70
C ASP A 72 3.96 -14.51 -4.27
N ALA A 73 2.86 -15.23 -4.11
CA ALA A 73 2.73 -16.61 -4.61
C ALA A 73 2.87 -16.69 -6.14
N ARG A 74 2.56 -15.59 -6.83
CA ARG A 74 2.71 -15.45 -8.28
C ARG A 74 3.57 -14.24 -8.59
N THR A 75 4.84 -14.46 -8.87
CA THR A 75 5.75 -13.40 -9.30
C THR A 75 5.12 -12.58 -10.44
N HIS A 76 4.93 -11.28 -10.20
CA HIS A 76 4.37 -10.33 -11.17
C HIS A 76 2.86 -10.44 -11.50
N ALA A 77 2.06 -11.04 -10.65
CA ALA A 77 0.61 -11.13 -10.83
C ALA A 77 -0.12 -9.76 -10.74
N GLY A 78 0.50 -8.79 -10.06
CA GLY A 78 -0.03 -7.44 -9.92
C GLY A 78 -0.68 -7.19 -8.55
N PRO A 79 -1.09 -5.93 -8.26
CA PRO A 79 -1.54 -5.55 -6.93
C PRO A 79 -2.83 -6.26 -6.50
N ILE A 80 -3.72 -6.60 -7.44
CA ILE A 80 -4.99 -7.28 -7.12
C ILE A 80 -4.73 -8.65 -6.53
N ASP A 81 -3.84 -9.44 -7.15
CA ASP A 81 -3.53 -10.79 -6.67
C ASP A 81 -2.84 -10.76 -5.31
N ALA A 82 -1.90 -9.83 -5.08
CA ALA A 82 -1.23 -9.67 -3.79
C ALA A 82 -2.21 -9.25 -2.68
N ILE A 83 -3.16 -8.35 -2.96
CA ILE A 83 -4.20 -7.95 -2.02
C ILE A 83 -5.13 -9.13 -1.73
N GLU A 84 -5.64 -9.82 -2.76
CA GLU A 84 -6.52 -10.99 -2.61
C GLU A 84 -5.87 -12.07 -1.74
N GLU A 85 -4.61 -12.41 -2.01
CA GLU A 85 -3.84 -13.38 -1.24
C GLU A 85 -3.69 -12.96 0.24
N ALA A 86 -3.37 -11.70 0.48
CA ALA A 86 -3.24 -11.18 1.84
C ALA A 86 -4.57 -11.20 2.62
N LEU A 87 -5.70 -10.92 1.94
CA LEU A 87 -7.04 -10.93 2.55
C LEU A 87 -7.56 -12.34 2.82
N LEU A 88 -7.07 -13.36 2.11
CA LEU A 88 -7.40 -14.78 2.34
C LEU A 88 -6.67 -15.36 3.55
N ASP A 89 -5.64 -14.71 4.05
CA ASP A 89 -4.88 -15.18 5.20
C ASP A 89 -5.70 -15.07 6.50
N SER A 90 -5.65 -16.12 7.33
CA SER A 90 -6.37 -16.17 8.61
C SER A 90 -5.91 -15.12 9.64
N GLY A 91 -4.72 -14.55 9.45
CA GLY A 91 -4.19 -13.43 10.25
C GLY A 91 -4.62 -12.05 9.75
N CYS A 92 -5.49 -11.99 8.73
CA CYS A 92 -6.04 -10.74 8.22
C CYS A 92 -6.95 -10.08 9.27
N GLY A 93 -6.77 -8.79 9.51
CA GLY A 93 -7.68 -7.99 10.33
C GLY A 93 -8.97 -7.67 9.59
N GLU A 94 -9.98 -7.20 10.32
CA GLU A 94 -11.24 -6.74 9.74
C GLU A 94 -11.08 -5.51 8.85
N ILE A 95 -10.20 -4.59 9.26
CA ILE A 95 -9.87 -3.35 8.55
C ILE A 95 -8.38 -3.34 8.25
N ILE A 96 -8.01 -3.12 7.00
CA ILE A 96 -6.64 -3.16 6.49
C ILE A 96 -6.31 -1.87 5.77
N GLN A 97 -5.18 -1.25 6.13
CA GLN A 97 -4.58 -0.16 5.37
C GLN A 97 -3.74 -0.71 4.23
N LEU A 98 -4.08 -0.37 3.00
CA LEU A 98 -3.22 -0.61 1.84
C LEU A 98 -2.17 0.49 1.73
N ALA A 99 -0.96 0.11 1.36
CA ALA A 99 0.12 1.03 1.03
C ALA A 99 0.99 0.46 -0.10
N ALA A 100 1.70 1.32 -0.82
CA ALA A 100 2.66 0.89 -1.84
C ALA A 100 3.93 1.74 -1.74
N VAL A 101 5.08 1.14 -2.01
CA VAL A 101 6.38 1.83 -1.98
C VAL A 101 6.47 2.98 -2.97
N ASP A 102 5.64 2.96 -4.01
CA ASP A 102 5.58 4.00 -5.04
C ASP A 102 5.08 5.37 -4.52
N TYR A 103 4.59 5.45 -3.28
CA TYR A 103 4.09 6.67 -2.65
C TYR A 103 4.98 7.13 -1.48
N PRO A 104 6.22 7.56 -1.72
CA PRO A 104 7.20 7.83 -0.65
C PRO A 104 6.94 9.11 0.16
N TRP A 105 5.96 9.93 -0.23
CA TRP A 105 5.60 11.17 0.48
C TRP A 105 4.40 11.04 1.41
N VAL A 106 3.80 9.83 1.51
CA VAL A 106 2.70 9.59 2.46
C VAL A 106 3.14 9.89 3.89
N THR A 107 2.21 10.38 4.69
CA THR A 107 2.44 10.80 6.08
C THR A 107 1.57 9.98 7.04
N GLU A 108 1.95 9.95 8.31
CA GLU A 108 1.07 9.42 9.37
C GLU A 108 -0.28 10.15 9.42
N GLY A 109 -0.29 11.46 9.14
CA GLY A 109 -1.51 12.28 9.12
C GLY A 109 -2.52 11.79 8.09
N LEU A 110 -2.08 11.41 6.89
CA LEU A 110 -2.93 10.80 5.86
C LEU A 110 -3.59 9.52 6.40
N PHE A 111 -2.80 8.60 6.95
CA PHE A 111 -3.32 7.31 7.42
C PHE A 111 -4.26 7.47 8.62
N ILE A 112 -3.97 8.38 9.56
CA ILE A 112 -4.86 8.70 10.67
C ILE A 112 -6.17 9.31 10.16
N SER A 113 -6.13 10.16 9.14
CA SER A 113 -7.32 10.76 8.53
C SER A 113 -8.20 9.71 7.83
N LEU A 114 -7.60 8.72 7.16
CA LEU A 114 -8.32 7.59 6.57
C LEU A 114 -9.00 6.74 7.65
N GLN A 115 -8.31 6.44 8.76
CA GLN A 115 -8.89 5.70 9.89
C GLN A 115 -10.11 6.42 10.48
N ASN A 116 -10.02 7.73 10.65
CA ASN A 116 -11.10 8.56 11.18
C ASN A 116 -12.26 8.76 10.18
N GLY A 117 -11.98 8.63 8.87
CA GLY A 117 -12.95 8.87 7.80
C GLY A 117 -13.73 7.63 7.35
N LEU A 118 -13.30 6.41 7.71
CA LEU A 118 -14.01 5.19 7.34
C LEU A 118 -15.25 5.02 8.23
N ASN A 119 -16.43 5.20 7.65
CA ASN A 119 -17.70 4.98 8.34
C ASN A 119 -18.23 3.55 8.13
N ASP A 120 -19.26 3.16 8.91
CA ASP A 120 -19.80 1.80 8.90
C ASP A 120 -20.56 1.44 7.61
N ASP A 121 -20.99 2.43 6.84
CA ASP A 121 -21.75 2.23 5.61
C ASP A 121 -20.84 1.93 4.40
N ASN A 122 -19.54 2.17 4.51
CA ASN A 122 -18.59 2.05 3.41
C ASN A 122 -17.68 0.83 3.53
N ALA A 123 -17.46 0.14 2.41
CA ALA A 123 -16.48 -0.93 2.28
C ALA A 123 -15.04 -0.43 2.32
N LEU A 124 -14.82 0.84 1.95
CA LEU A 124 -13.49 1.44 1.90
C LEU A 124 -13.55 2.98 1.87
N ILE A 125 -12.41 3.59 2.16
CA ILE A 125 -12.13 5.00 1.94
C ILE A 125 -10.83 5.14 1.16
N MET A 126 -10.81 6.03 0.15
CA MET A 126 -9.63 6.27 -0.69
C MET A 126 -9.19 7.73 -0.59
N PRO A 127 -7.87 8.01 -0.56
CA PRO A 127 -7.38 9.37 -0.78
C PRO A 127 -7.57 9.79 -2.25
N HIS A 128 -7.80 11.09 -2.47
CA HIS A 128 -8.06 11.70 -3.76
C HIS A 128 -7.37 13.08 -3.83
N ASP A 129 -6.59 13.33 -4.88
CA ASP A 129 -5.77 14.53 -5.05
C ASP A 129 -6.51 15.71 -5.72
N GLY A 130 -7.82 15.56 -5.93
CA GLY A 130 -8.64 16.51 -6.68
C GLY A 130 -8.89 16.09 -8.13
N GLU A 131 -8.02 15.25 -8.72
CA GLU A 131 -8.13 14.73 -10.09
C GLU A 131 -8.44 13.24 -10.12
N MET A 132 -7.79 12.46 -9.25
CA MET A 132 -7.92 11.00 -9.23
C MET A 132 -7.85 10.40 -7.83
N SER A 133 -8.44 9.21 -7.68
CA SER A 133 -8.33 8.40 -6.46
C SER A 133 -7.09 7.52 -6.50
N HIS A 134 -6.53 7.25 -5.31
CA HIS A 134 -5.32 6.44 -5.11
C HIS A 134 -5.66 5.13 -4.38
N PRO A 135 -6.15 4.08 -5.09
CA PRO A 135 -6.67 2.85 -4.48
C PRO A 135 -5.62 2.04 -3.71
N LEU A 136 -4.33 2.15 -4.06
CA LEU A 136 -3.25 1.48 -3.33
C LEU A 136 -2.92 2.13 -1.97
N LEU A 137 -3.59 3.23 -1.62
CA LEU A 137 -3.53 3.88 -0.31
C LEU A 137 -4.87 3.80 0.44
N ALA A 138 -5.82 2.98 -0.04
CA ALA A 138 -7.13 2.87 0.57
C ALA A 138 -7.09 2.16 1.94
N LEU A 139 -7.96 2.57 2.85
CA LEU A 139 -8.33 1.80 4.03
C LEU A 139 -9.59 0.99 3.70
N ILE A 140 -9.54 -0.33 3.91
CA ILE A 140 -10.54 -1.28 3.39
C ILE A 140 -11.12 -2.17 4.49
N ARG A 141 -12.38 -2.60 4.32
CA ARG A 141 -12.97 -3.73 5.06
C ARG A 141 -12.66 -5.02 4.31
N SER A 142 -11.90 -5.91 4.94
CA SER A 142 -11.30 -7.08 4.31
C SER A 142 -12.32 -8.02 3.66
N GLU A 143 -13.41 -8.36 4.35
CA GLU A 143 -14.43 -9.27 3.81
C GLU A 143 -15.15 -8.69 2.59
N GLU A 144 -15.55 -7.41 2.64
CA GLU A 144 -16.28 -6.77 1.56
C GLU A 144 -15.42 -6.64 0.30
N VAL A 145 -14.15 -6.24 0.49
CA VAL A 145 -13.21 -6.07 -0.62
C VAL A 145 -12.79 -7.42 -1.19
N LEU A 146 -12.56 -8.45 -0.36
CA LEU A 146 -12.26 -9.79 -0.83
C LEU A 146 -13.38 -10.34 -1.72
N GLY A 147 -14.64 -10.20 -1.29
CA GLY A 147 -15.80 -10.64 -2.07
C GLY A 147 -15.89 -9.97 -3.45
N MET A 148 -15.44 -8.72 -3.55
CA MET A 148 -15.40 -7.96 -4.79
C MET A 148 -14.24 -8.39 -5.70
N LEU A 149 -13.01 -8.49 -5.16
CA LEU A 149 -11.80 -8.83 -5.92
C LEU A 149 -11.83 -10.24 -6.49
N HIS A 150 -12.45 -11.20 -5.79
CA HIS A 150 -12.46 -12.61 -6.18
C HIS A 150 -13.09 -12.87 -7.55
N SER A 151 -14.02 -12.05 -7.97
CA SER A 151 -14.77 -12.22 -9.23
C SER A 151 -14.40 -11.20 -10.32
N ASP A 152 -13.68 -10.13 -9.99
CA ASP A 152 -13.38 -9.01 -10.89
C ASP A 152 -11.87 -8.86 -11.12
N ARG A 153 -11.45 -8.77 -12.37
CA ARG A 153 -10.04 -8.54 -12.77
C ARG A 153 -9.83 -7.20 -13.48
N ARG A 154 -10.82 -6.33 -13.45
CA ARG A 154 -10.68 -4.96 -13.92
C ARG A 154 -9.71 -4.18 -13.03
N PRO A 155 -9.14 -3.06 -13.50
CA PRO A 155 -8.24 -2.25 -12.68
C PRO A 155 -8.85 -1.91 -11.30
N LEU A 156 -8.03 -1.96 -10.25
CA LEU A 156 -8.46 -1.74 -8.86
C LEU A 156 -9.23 -0.42 -8.68
N ARG A 157 -8.80 0.65 -9.39
CA ARG A 157 -9.49 1.93 -9.39
C ARG A 157 -10.95 1.83 -9.83
N VAL A 158 -11.22 1.00 -10.85
CA VAL A 158 -12.58 0.80 -11.35
C VAL A 158 -13.42 0.06 -10.32
N GLN A 159 -12.90 -1.03 -9.78
CA GLN A 159 -13.58 -1.84 -8.78
C GLN A 159 -13.92 -1.02 -7.52
N PHE A 160 -12.95 -0.26 -7.00
CA PHE A 160 -13.13 0.53 -5.77
C PHE A 160 -14.09 1.71 -5.99
N SER A 161 -14.13 2.29 -7.20
CA SER A 161 -15.10 3.36 -7.50
C SER A 161 -16.56 2.88 -7.61
N GLU A 162 -16.77 1.60 -7.87
CA GLU A 162 -18.11 0.97 -7.91
C GLU A 162 -18.56 0.43 -6.55
N ALA A 163 -17.63 0.24 -5.62
CA ALA A 163 -17.95 -0.17 -4.25
C ALA A 163 -18.61 0.98 -3.47
N ARG A 164 -19.24 0.64 -2.34
CA ARG A 164 -19.65 1.66 -1.35
C ARG A 164 -18.40 2.27 -0.73
N HIS A 165 -18.06 3.49 -1.09
CA HIS A 165 -16.85 4.14 -0.66
C HIS A 165 -17.04 5.61 -0.29
N SER A 166 -16.11 6.13 0.50
CA SER A 166 -15.88 7.56 0.67
C SER A 166 -14.52 7.97 0.12
N ILE A 167 -14.34 9.25 -0.10
CA ILE A 167 -13.07 9.84 -0.52
C ILE A 167 -12.57 10.81 0.54
N LEU A 168 -11.25 10.84 0.74
CA LEU A 168 -10.54 11.82 1.55
C LEU A 168 -9.75 12.72 0.59
N ILE A 169 -10.11 14.01 0.52
CA ILE A 169 -9.33 14.96 -0.27
C ILE A 169 -8.03 15.24 0.48
N GLU A 170 -6.91 15.08 -0.24
CA GLU A 170 -5.56 15.28 0.30
C GLU A 170 -4.71 16.08 -0.70
N GLU A 171 -3.63 16.68 -0.23
CA GLU A 171 -2.70 17.45 -1.06
C GLU A 171 -2.02 16.56 -2.10
N PRO A 172 -1.94 16.97 -3.38
CA PRO A 172 -1.34 16.17 -4.46
C PRO A 172 0.11 15.75 -4.18
N GLU A 173 0.87 16.59 -3.46
CA GLU A 173 2.26 16.32 -3.08
C GLU A 173 2.39 15.09 -2.19
N ILE A 174 1.45 14.85 -1.28
CA ILE A 174 1.42 13.69 -0.38
C ILE A 174 1.06 12.42 -1.17
N LEU A 175 0.21 12.55 -2.19
CA LEU A 175 -0.28 11.45 -3.02
C LEU A 175 0.55 11.23 -4.30
N ARG A 176 1.62 12.01 -4.49
CA ARG A 176 2.51 11.87 -5.65
C ARG A 176 3.18 10.50 -5.64
N ASN A 177 3.10 9.79 -6.77
CA ASN A 177 3.75 8.49 -6.92
C ASN A 177 5.00 8.59 -7.80
N VAL A 178 5.94 7.68 -7.58
CA VAL A 178 7.18 7.55 -8.35
C VAL A 178 7.02 6.40 -9.33
N ASN A 179 6.93 6.68 -10.62
CA ASN A 179 6.90 5.68 -11.69
C ASN A 179 8.17 5.68 -12.54
N SER A 180 8.85 6.83 -12.61
CA SER A 180 10.06 7.08 -13.40
C SER A 180 11.05 7.94 -12.61
N PRO A 181 12.34 8.01 -13.01
CA PRO A 181 13.32 8.88 -12.36
C PRO A 181 12.93 10.37 -12.37
N GLU A 182 12.19 10.82 -13.39
CA GLU A 182 11.74 12.20 -13.51
C GLU A 182 10.75 12.58 -12.41
N ASP A 183 10.05 11.60 -11.82
CA ASP A 183 9.09 11.84 -10.73
C ASP A 183 9.79 12.19 -9.40
N LEU A 184 11.12 12.08 -9.35
CA LEU A 184 11.94 12.41 -8.18
C LEU A 184 12.39 13.88 -8.15
N GLU A 185 12.25 14.61 -9.25
CA GLU A 185 12.56 16.04 -9.38
C GLU A 185 11.31 16.86 -8.98
#